data_536b3474573a42d532fc94840eae9284
#
_entry.id   536b3474573a42d532fc94840eae9284
#
_cell.length_a   1.000
_cell.length_b   1.000
_cell.length_c   1.000
_cell.angle_alpha   90.00
_cell.angle_beta   90.00
_cell.angle_gamma   90.00
#
_symmetry.space_group_name_H-M   'P 1'
#
loop_
_entity.id
_entity.type
_entity.pdbx_description
1 polymer ?
#
loop_
_entity_poly.entity_id
_entity_poly.type
_entity_poly.pdbx_seq_one_letter_code
_entity_poly.pdbx_strand_id
1 'polypeptide(L)'
;MTLPKVLAFDVFGTVVDWHGSIWREAEAMIPGVDGNKFASAWRAGYKPAMDEVRTGKRGWTKIDDLHRLILDRILSDFGIALEEAKRYQLNRAWHRLAPWPDTVGGMTRLRRKFTLTTLSNGNLGLLANMAKHGGLPWDLILSAEVFRHYKPDPETYLGVAEIFDIQPDEVMLVAAHEDDLDAAKACGLQTAFIER
;
A
#
# COMPACT_ATOMS: atom_id res chain seq x y z
N MET A 1 7.44 -27.05 8.65
CA MET A 1 6.77 -25.74 8.50
C MET A 1 5.28 -26.01 8.42
N THR A 2 4.50 -25.30 9.22
CA THR A 2 3.03 -25.34 9.18
C THR A 2 2.57 -24.70 7.87
N LEU A 3 1.54 -25.25 7.23
CA LEU A 3 0.98 -24.60 6.04
C LEU A 3 0.25 -23.31 6.50
N PRO A 4 0.48 -22.13 5.88
CA PRO A 4 -0.22 -20.92 6.28
C PRO A 4 -1.72 -21.04 6.01
N LYS A 5 -2.53 -20.44 6.86
CA LYS A 5 -3.99 -20.34 6.69
C LYS A 5 -4.37 -19.03 5.96
N VAL A 6 -3.61 -17.97 6.23
CA VAL A 6 -3.82 -16.62 5.71
C VAL A 6 -2.60 -16.16 4.94
N LEU A 7 -2.82 -15.65 3.73
CA LEU A 7 -1.81 -14.91 2.97
C LEU A 7 -2.14 -13.42 3.08
N ALA A 8 -1.31 -12.69 3.81
CA ALA A 8 -1.38 -11.25 3.93
C ALA A 8 -0.45 -10.61 2.90
N PHE A 9 -0.96 -9.72 2.06
CA PHE A 9 -0.19 -9.14 0.97
C PHE A 9 0.16 -7.68 1.26
N ASP A 10 1.43 -7.33 1.15
CA ASP A 10 1.77 -5.95 0.82
C ASP A 10 1.13 -5.58 -0.53
N VAL A 11 0.82 -4.30 -0.73
CA VAL A 11 0.02 -3.88 -1.89
C VAL A 11 0.83 -3.03 -2.87
N PHE A 12 1.41 -1.92 -2.38
CA PHE A 12 2.10 -0.95 -3.24
C PHE A 12 3.45 -1.49 -3.74
N GLY A 13 3.54 -1.83 -5.03
CA GLY A 13 4.72 -2.44 -5.64
C GLY A 13 4.67 -3.95 -5.67
N THR A 14 3.98 -4.61 -4.73
CA THR A 14 3.79 -6.06 -4.69
C THR A 14 2.64 -6.52 -5.58
N VAL A 15 1.47 -5.95 -5.39
CA VAL A 15 0.21 -6.31 -6.08
C VAL A 15 -0.06 -5.38 -7.25
N VAL A 16 0.29 -4.10 -7.12
CA VAL A 16 0.01 -3.05 -8.10
C VAL A 16 1.26 -2.29 -8.51
N ASP A 17 1.32 -1.90 -9.79
CA ASP A 17 2.31 -0.96 -10.33
C ASP A 17 1.94 0.48 -9.92
N TRP A 18 2.41 0.88 -8.73
CA TRP A 18 2.16 2.24 -8.26
C TRP A 18 2.89 3.28 -9.10
N HIS A 19 4.15 2.99 -9.50
CA HIS A 19 5.00 3.96 -10.18
C HIS A 19 4.45 4.30 -11.57
N GLY A 20 4.23 3.30 -12.41
CA GLY A 20 3.70 3.51 -13.75
C GLY A 20 2.27 4.07 -13.73
N SER A 21 1.45 3.71 -12.72
CA SER A 21 0.09 4.25 -12.58
C SER A 21 0.12 5.74 -12.24
N ILE A 22 0.91 6.16 -11.24
CA ILE A 22 1.02 7.58 -10.84
C ILE A 22 1.70 8.41 -11.93
N TRP A 23 2.72 7.87 -12.58
CA TRP A 23 3.36 8.51 -13.72
C TRP A 23 2.33 8.89 -14.80
N ARG A 24 1.56 7.91 -15.30
CA ARG A 24 0.55 8.13 -16.35
C ARG A 24 -0.53 9.14 -15.92
N GLU A 25 -1.01 9.05 -14.69
CA GLU A 25 -2.00 9.98 -14.13
C GLU A 25 -1.44 11.42 -14.05
N ALA A 26 -0.18 11.58 -13.63
CA ALA A 26 0.46 12.88 -13.56
C ALA A 26 0.58 13.53 -14.95
N GLU A 27 1.06 12.80 -15.95
CA GLU A 27 1.17 13.31 -17.34
C GLU A 27 -0.18 13.62 -17.96
N ALA A 28 -1.21 12.83 -17.68
CA ALA A 28 -2.55 13.09 -18.17
C ALA A 28 -3.19 14.35 -17.56
N MET A 29 -2.84 14.69 -16.32
CA MET A 29 -3.45 15.82 -15.60
C MET A 29 -2.63 17.09 -15.61
N ILE A 30 -1.31 17.01 -15.81
CA ILE A 30 -0.38 18.14 -15.74
C ILE A 30 0.40 18.21 -17.05
N PRO A 31 0.00 19.08 -17.99
CA PRO A 31 0.70 19.21 -19.27
C PRO A 31 2.18 19.55 -19.11
N GLY A 32 3.05 18.76 -19.76
CA GLY A 32 4.49 19.00 -19.78
C GLY A 32 5.26 18.57 -18.53
N VAL A 33 4.59 17.92 -17.53
CA VAL A 33 5.30 17.36 -16.39
C VAL A 33 6.09 16.11 -16.81
N ASP A 34 7.28 15.93 -16.23
CA ASP A 34 7.99 14.64 -16.24
C ASP A 34 7.32 13.73 -15.20
N GLY A 35 6.38 12.91 -15.65
CA GLY A 35 5.59 12.06 -14.74
C GLY A 35 6.42 11.05 -13.98
N ASN A 36 7.54 10.57 -14.55
CA ASN A 36 8.47 9.65 -13.87
C ASN A 36 9.12 10.33 -12.65
N LYS A 37 9.67 11.54 -12.85
CA LYS A 37 10.24 12.33 -11.74
C LYS A 37 9.18 12.71 -10.73
N PHE A 38 7.98 13.08 -11.18
CA PHE A 38 6.86 13.46 -10.32
C PHE A 38 6.43 12.28 -9.41
N ALA A 39 6.21 11.09 -9.98
CA ALA A 39 5.84 9.90 -9.23
C ALA A 39 6.93 9.52 -8.20
N SER A 40 8.19 9.58 -8.60
CA SER A 40 9.34 9.31 -7.73
C SER A 40 9.44 10.31 -6.58
N ALA A 41 9.25 11.62 -6.84
CA ALA A 41 9.24 12.67 -5.82
C ALA A 41 8.07 12.48 -4.84
N TRP A 42 6.88 12.12 -5.34
CA TRP A 42 5.73 11.85 -4.47
C TRP A 42 6.02 10.68 -3.53
N ARG A 43 6.55 9.58 -4.07
CA ARG A 43 6.90 8.39 -3.27
C ARG A 43 8.02 8.68 -2.26
N ALA A 44 8.99 9.51 -2.61
CA ALA A 44 10.08 9.88 -1.72
C ALA A 44 9.59 10.60 -0.43
N GLY A 45 8.48 11.31 -0.50
CA GLY A 45 7.83 11.94 0.66
C GLY A 45 7.11 10.97 1.60
N TYR A 46 6.83 9.75 1.17
CA TYR A 46 5.98 8.78 1.84
C TYR A 46 6.54 8.32 3.20
N LYS A 47 7.77 7.79 3.23
CA LYS A 47 8.42 7.31 4.45
C LYS A 47 8.59 8.43 5.49
N PRO A 48 9.14 9.61 5.15
CA PRO A 48 9.24 10.71 6.10
C PRO A 48 7.90 11.13 6.72
N ALA A 49 6.83 11.18 5.92
CA ALA A 49 5.50 11.55 6.41
C ALA A 49 4.91 10.50 7.38
N MET A 50 5.10 9.21 7.11
CA MET A 50 4.70 8.15 8.04
C MET A 50 5.55 8.18 9.32
N ASP A 51 6.85 8.46 9.23
CA ASP A 51 7.73 8.54 10.39
C ASP A 51 7.33 9.67 11.36
N GLU A 52 6.74 10.77 10.87
CA GLU A 52 6.14 11.80 11.75
C GLU A 52 4.99 11.22 12.59
N VAL A 53 4.18 10.33 12.02
CA VAL A 53 3.08 9.66 12.73
C VAL A 53 3.63 8.62 13.70
N ARG A 54 4.55 7.77 13.25
CA ARG A 54 5.18 6.71 14.06
C ARG A 54 5.94 7.25 15.26
N THR A 55 6.59 8.40 15.12
CA THR A 55 7.35 9.05 16.22
C THR A 55 6.50 9.94 17.10
N GLY A 56 5.19 10.06 16.84
CA GLY A 56 4.28 10.90 17.63
C GLY A 56 4.39 12.40 17.36
N LYS A 57 5.20 12.85 16.40
CA LYS A 57 5.24 14.25 15.96
C LYS A 57 3.91 14.68 15.33
N ARG A 58 3.19 13.74 14.77
CA ARG A 58 1.86 13.89 14.21
C ARG A 58 0.96 12.82 14.79
N GLY A 59 -0.27 13.19 15.16
CA GLY A 59 -1.28 12.21 15.54
C GLY A 59 -1.60 11.27 14.39
N TRP A 60 -2.34 10.18 14.67
CA TRP A 60 -2.72 9.25 13.63
C TRP A 60 -3.33 9.98 12.44
N THR A 61 -2.72 9.81 11.28
CA THR A 61 -3.11 10.42 10.01
C THR A 61 -3.07 9.32 8.95
N LYS A 62 -4.16 9.12 8.23
CA LYS A 62 -4.23 8.08 7.20
C LYS A 62 -3.42 8.48 5.96
N ILE A 63 -3.09 7.49 5.15
CA ILE A 63 -2.23 7.65 3.96
C ILE A 63 -2.80 8.66 2.94
N ASP A 64 -4.10 8.71 2.71
CA ASP A 64 -4.71 9.68 1.80
C ASP A 64 -4.38 11.12 2.18
N ASP A 65 -4.38 11.41 3.47
CA ASP A 65 -4.09 12.75 3.98
C ASP A 65 -2.58 13.04 3.90
N LEU A 66 -1.72 12.04 4.17
CA LEU A 66 -0.28 12.16 3.98
C LEU A 66 0.09 12.34 2.50
N HIS A 67 -0.53 11.56 1.59
CA HIS A 67 -0.35 11.72 0.15
C HIS A 67 -0.71 13.13 -0.30
N ARG A 68 -1.80 13.71 0.24
CA ARG A 68 -2.20 15.07 -0.09
C ARG A 68 -1.17 16.11 0.40
N LEU A 69 -0.67 15.98 1.62
CA LEU A 69 0.37 16.86 2.15
C LEU A 69 1.66 16.81 1.31
N ILE A 70 2.04 15.60 0.88
CA ILE A 70 3.19 15.42 0.01
C ILE A 70 2.92 16.03 -1.37
N LEU A 71 1.72 15.79 -1.95
CA LEU A 71 1.32 16.36 -3.24
C LEU A 71 1.41 17.88 -3.24
N ASP A 72 0.85 18.54 -2.23
CA ASP A 72 0.88 20.01 -2.14
C ASP A 72 2.32 20.56 -2.11
N ARG A 73 3.24 19.85 -1.42
CA ARG A 73 4.67 20.20 -1.38
C ARG A 73 5.33 20.03 -2.75
N ILE A 74 5.19 18.85 -3.37
CA ILE A 74 5.86 18.58 -4.65
C ILE A 74 5.31 19.44 -5.80
N LEU A 75 4.03 19.78 -5.78
CA LEU A 75 3.48 20.76 -6.73
C LEU A 75 4.21 22.10 -6.63
N SER A 76 4.48 22.57 -5.41
CA SER A 76 5.28 23.78 -5.17
C SER A 76 6.72 23.63 -5.66
N ASP A 77 7.37 22.52 -5.34
CA ASP A 77 8.76 22.22 -5.73
C ASP A 77 8.94 22.14 -7.25
N PHE A 78 7.91 21.67 -7.97
CA PHE A 78 7.87 21.61 -9.43
C PHE A 78 7.37 22.91 -10.08
N GLY A 79 6.99 23.93 -9.30
CA GLY A 79 6.43 25.19 -9.80
C GLY A 79 5.07 25.00 -10.49
N ILE A 80 4.30 24.00 -10.09
CA ILE A 80 3.03 23.64 -10.72
C ILE A 80 1.86 24.21 -9.90
N ALA A 81 1.04 25.03 -10.54
CA ALA A 81 -0.22 25.50 -9.98
C ALA A 81 -1.37 24.62 -10.45
N LEU A 82 -2.02 23.92 -9.54
CA LEU A 82 -3.24 23.17 -9.78
C LEU A 82 -4.37 23.69 -8.89
N GLU A 83 -5.56 23.77 -9.47
CA GLU A 83 -6.78 24.06 -8.70
C GLU A 83 -7.12 22.91 -7.76
N GLU A 84 -7.82 23.22 -6.67
CA GLU A 84 -8.15 22.27 -5.60
C GLU A 84 -8.87 21.02 -6.12
N ALA A 85 -9.82 21.16 -7.02
CA ALA A 85 -10.52 20.02 -7.61
C ALA A 85 -9.58 19.05 -8.34
N LYS A 86 -8.58 19.58 -9.06
CA LYS A 86 -7.57 18.76 -9.74
C LYS A 86 -6.58 18.14 -8.77
N ARG A 87 -6.18 18.86 -7.70
CA ARG A 87 -5.34 18.28 -6.62
C ARG A 87 -6.05 17.11 -5.96
N TYR A 88 -7.33 17.28 -5.62
CA TYR A 88 -8.15 16.18 -5.07
C TYR A 88 -8.21 14.99 -6.02
N GLN A 89 -8.49 15.23 -7.31
CA GLN A 89 -8.56 14.17 -8.32
C GLN A 89 -7.22 13.46 -8.49
N LEU A 90 -6.10 14.19 -8.52
CA LEU A 90 -4.76 13.63 -8.63
C LEU A 90 -4.40 12.83 -7.38
N ASN A 91 -4.72 13.33 -6.17
CA ASN A 91 -4.52 12.57 -4.94
C ASN A 91 -5.28 11.23 -4.95
N ARG A 92 -6.44 11.19 -5.59
CA ARG A 92 -7.24 9.95 -5.75
C ARG A 92 -6.67 8.99 -6.81
N ALA A 93 -5.58 9.34 -7.51
CA ALA A 93 -4.88 8.41 -8.41
C ALA A 93 -4.39 7.16 -7.65
N TRP A 94 -3.96 7.30 -6.40
CA TRP A 94 -3.56 6.19 -5.54
C TRP A 94 -4.66 5.14 -5.31
N HIS A 95 -5.93 5.49 -5.55
CA HIS A 95 -7.07 4.57 -5.45
C HIS A 95 -7.31 3.76 -6.74
N ARG A 96 -6.57 4.04 -7.83
CA ARG A 96 -6.79 3.48 -9.17
C ARG A 96 -5.54 2.84 -9.76
N LEU A 97 -4.61 2.40 -8.89
CA LEU A 97 -3.38 1.78 -9.33
C LEU A 97 -3.67 0.48 -10.08
N ALA A 98 -2.97 0.27 -11.19
CA ALA A 98 -3.13 -0.92 -12.01
C ALA A 98 -2.45 -2.13 -11.35
N PRO A 99 -3.12 -3.30 -11.26
CA PRO A 99 -2.45 -4.52 -10.83
C PRO A 99 -1.39 -4.95 -11.85
N TRP A 100 -0.34 -5.64 -11.37
CA TRP A 100 0.57 -6.32 -12.27
C TRP A 100 -0.17 -7.39 -13.10
N PRO A 101 0.29 -7.72 -14.31
CA PRO A 101 -0.44 -8.63 -15.21
C PRO A 101 -0.72 -10.02 -14.64
N ASP A 102 0.14 -10.52 -13.77
CA ASP A 102 0.02 -11.83 -13.13
C ASP A 102 -0.86 -11.84 -11.87
N THR A 103 -1.13 -10.68 -11.29
CA THR A 103 -1.71 -10.53 -9.95
C THR A 103 -3.09 -11.14 -9.83
N VAL A 104 -4.06 -10.68 -10.63
CA VAL A 104 -5.47 -11.10 -10.49
C VAL A 104 -5.60 -12.61 -10.72
N GLY A 105 -4.94 -13.15 -11.75
CA GLY A 105 -4.94 -14.57 -12.04
C GLY A 105 -4.25 -15.40 -10.96
N GLY A 106 -3.12 -14.93 -10.43
CA GLY A 106 -2.39 -15.57 -9.34
C GLY A 106 -3.22 -15.63 -8.06
N MET A 107 -3.75 -14.47 -7.64
CA MET A 107 -4.60 -14.36 -6.45
C MET A 107 -5.87 -15.22 -6.55
N THR A 108 -6.53 -15.25 -7.70
CA THR A 108 -7.71 -16.10 -7.92
C THR A 108 -7.41 -17.59 -7.72
N ARG A 109 -6.21 -18.04 -8.11
CA ARG A 109 -5.78 -19.43 -7.84
C ARG A 109 -5.48 -19.66 -6.35
N LEU A 110 -4.76 -18.74 -5.69
CA LEU A 110 -4.41 -18.82 -4.28
C LEU A 110 -5.64 -18.82 -3.38
N ARG A 111 -6.64 -17.99 -3.70
CA ARG A 111 -7.91 -17.87 -2.95
C ARG A 111 -8.69 -19.18 -2.85
N ARG A 112 -8.43 -20.14 -3.72
CA ARG A 112 -9.07 -21.48 -3.65
C ARG A 112 -8.58 -22.32 -2.47
N LYS A 113 -7.45 -21.94 -1.86
CA LYS A 113 -6.78 -22.71 -0.80
C LYS A 113 -6.50 -21.91 0.46
N PHE A 114 -6.39 -20.61 0.35
CA PHE A 114 -5.98 -19.70 1.42
C PHE A 114 -6.96 -18.53 1.53
N THR A 115 -7.09 -17.99 2.71
CA THR A 115 -7.73 -16.69 2.90
C THR A 115 -6.75 -15.59 2.47
N LEU A 116 -7.19 -14.69 1.60
CA LEU A 116 -6.36 -13.59 1.10
C LEU A 116 -6.76 -12.28 1.76
N THR A 117 -5.80 -11.62 2.39
CA THR A 117 -6.01 -10.28 2.95
C THR A 117 -4.91 -9.31 2.50
N THR A 118 -5.21 -8.02 2.51
CA THR A 118 -4.17 -7.01 2.41
C THR A 118 -3.49 -6.84 3.77
N LEU A 119 -2.21 -6.44 3.77
CA LEU A 119 -1.53 -5.85 4.92
C LEU A 119 -0.70 -4.67 4.41
N SER A 120 -1.34 -3.51 4.37
CA SER A 120 -0.80 -2.32 3.69
C SER A 120 -0.86 -1.10 4.59
N ASN A 121 0.07 -0.17 4.36
CA ASN A 121 0.00 1.17 4.95
C ASN A 121 -1.11 2.04 4.34
N GLY A 122 -1.68 1.64 3.18
CA GLY A 122 -2.83 2.29 2.58
C GLY A 122 -4.07 2.23 3.48
N ASN A 123 -4.88 3.29 3.51
CA ASN A 123 -6.11 3.27 4.29
C ASN A 123 -7.21 2.43 3.63
N LEU A 124 -8.17 1.97 4.43
CA LEU A 124 -9.23 1.03 4.01
C LEU A 124 -9.99 1.47 2.77
N GLY A 125 -10.43 2.73 2.72
CA GLY A 125 -11.18 3.26 1.58
C GLY A 125 -10.35 3.30 0.29
N LEU A 126 -9.04 3.58 0.39
CA LEU A 126 -8.11 3.53 -0.73
C LEU A 126 -7.99 2.09 -1.25
N LEU A 127 -7.72 1.13 -0.37
CA LEU A 127 -7.54 -0.27 -0.75
C LEU A 127 -8.83 -0.89 -1.32
N ALA A 128 -10.00 -0.54 -0.76
CA ALA A 128 -11.29 -1.00 -1.26
C ALA A 128 -11.57 -0.48 -2.69
N ASN A 129 -11.31 0.80 -2.95
CA ASN A 129 -11.46 1.39 -4.27
C ASN A 129 -10.49 0.76 -5.28
N MET A 130 -9.24 0.57 -4.88
CA MET A 130 -8.22 -0.08 -5.70
C MET A 130 -8.59 -1.53 -6.02
N ALA A 131 -9.10 -2.27 -5.04
CA ALA A 131 -9.57 -3.64 -5.23
C ALA A 131 -10.70 -3.72 -6.26
N LYS A 132 -11.68 -2.80 -6.15
CA LYS A 132 -12.79 -2.70 -7.09
C LYS A 132 -12.33 -2.29 -8.50
N HIS A 133 -11.39 -1.34 -8.59
CA HIS A 133 -10.83 -0.86 -9.85
C HIS A 133 -10.03 -1.95 -10.57
N GLY A 134 -9.16 -2.66 -9.83
CA GLY A 134 -8.25 -3.66 -10.38
C GLY A 134 -8.80 -5.09 -10.40
N GLY A 135 -10.03 -5.32 -9.91
CA GLY A 135 -10.60 -6.68 -9.82
C GLY A 135 -9.84 -7.59 -8.84
N LEU A 136 -9.26 -7.02 -7.79
CA LEU A 136 -8.45 -7.78 -6.81
C LEU A 136 -9.36 -8.59 -5.88
N PRO A 137 -9.21 -9.93 -5.83
CA PRO A 137 -10.16 -10.82 -5.17
C PRO A 137 -9.82 -11.05 -3.70
N TRP A 138 -9.79 -10.00 -2.89
CA TRP A 138 -9.58 -10.12 -1.44
C TRP A 138 -10.76 -10.77 -0.73
N ASP A 139 -10.48 -11.56 0.31
CA ASP A 139 -11.48 -12.03 1.26
C ASP A 139 -11.69 -11.01 2.36
N LEU A 140 -10.62 -10.31 2.77
CA LEU A 140 -10.66 -9.23 3.75
C LEU A 140 -9.66 -8.14 3.37
N ILE A 141 -9.96 -6.91 3.73
CA ILE A 141 -9.05 -5.77 3.56
C ILE A 141 -8.59 -5.32 4.95
N LEU A 142 -7.31 -5.55 5.26
CA LEU A 142 -6.63 -5.07 6.46
C LEU A 142 -5.59 -4.02 6.10
N SER A 143 -5.38 -3.10 6.99
CA SER A 143 -4.45 -1.99 6.78
C SER A 143 -3.93 -1.42 8.09
N ALA A 144 -2.88 -0.62 8.03
CA ALA A 144 -2.38 0.19 9.13
C ALA A 144 -3.48 1.03 9.82
N GLU A 145 -4.55 1.41 9.08
CA GLU A 145 -5.68 2.16 9.65
C GLU A 145 -6.46 1.36 10.70
N VAL A 146 -6.56 0.03 10.54
CA VAL A 146 -7.21 -0.87 11.51
C VAL A 146 -6.43 -0.89 12.83
N PHE A 147 -5.12 -1.00 12.71
CA PHE A 147 -4.21 -1.16 13.86
C PHE A 147 -3.75 0.18 14.45
N ARG A 148 -3.95 1.30 13.75
CA ARG A 148 -3.42 2.63 14.10
C ARG A 148 -1.90 2.67 14.22
N HIS A 149 -1.22 1.75 13.52
CA HIS A 149 0.22 1.63 13.42
C HIS A 149 0.62 1.41 11.97
N TYR A 150 1.66 2.09 11.52
CA TYR A 150 2.25 1.86 10.20
C TYR A 150 3.28 0.74 10.24
N LYS A 151 3.37 -0.06 9.20
CA LYS A 151 4.53 -0.93 8.98
C LYS A 151 5.81 -0.09 8.99
N PRO A 152 6.89 -0.55 9.65
CA PRO A 152 7.11 -1.90 10.19
C PRO A 152 6.78 -2.06 11.70
N ASP A 153 5.84 -1.33 12.27
CA ASP A 153 5.46 -1.51 13.66
C ASP A 153 4.82 -2.91 13.86
N PRO A 154 5.22 -3.67 14.92
CA PRO A 154 4.81 -5.07 15.11
C PRO A 154 3.29 -5.25 15.22
N GLU A 155 2.57 -4.25 15.71
CA GLU A 155 1.12 -4.29 15.87
C GLU A 155 0.39 -4.55 14.54
N THR A 156 0.95 -4.10 13.41
CA THR A 156 0.37 -4.35 12.09
C THR A 156 0.49 -5.81 11.68
N TYR A 157 1.59 -6.47 11.99
CA TYR A 157 1.83 -7.86 11.60
C TYR A 157 1.10 -8.82 12.54
N LEU A 158 1.26 -8.64 13.85
CA LEU A 158 0.63 -9.48 14.87
C LEU A 158 -0.90 -9.34 14.86
N GLY A 159 -1.40 -8.14 14.59
CA GLY A 159 -2.84 -7.89 14.50
C GLY A 159 -3.55 -8.68 13.39
N VAL A 160 -2.84 -9.14 12.35
CA VAL A 160 -3.43 -10.06 11.38
C VAL A 160 -3.75 -11.40 12.03
N ALA A 161 -2.80 -11.98 12.77
CA ALA A 161 -3.01 -13.25 13.48
C ALA A 161 -4.13 -13.14 14.53
N GLU A 162 -4.18 -12.00 15.24
CA GLU A 162 -5.23 -11.71 16.22
C GLU A 162 -6.62 -11.65 15.58
N ILE A 163 -6.78 -10.94 14.45
CA ILE A 163 -8.07 -10.82 13.74
C ILE A 163 -8.61 -12.16 13.27
N PHE A 164 -7.72 -13.06 12.85
CA PHE A 164 -8.11 -14.40 12.38
C PHE A 164 -8.12 -15.48 13.48
N ASP A 165 -7.79 -15.13 14.72
CA ASP A 165 -7.71 -16.05 15.87
C ASP A 165 -6.79 -17.25 15.56
N ILE A 166 -5.58 -16.96 15.04
CA ILE A 166 -4.55 -17.95 14.67
C ILE A 166 -3.17 -17.54 15.20
N GLN A 167 -2.20 -18.46 15.12
CA GLN A 167 -0.83 -18.14 15.50
C GLN A 167 -0.10 -17.36 14.40
N PRO A 168 0.90 -16.51 14.75
CA PRO A 168 1.68 -15.76 13.76
C PRO A 168 2.30 -16.63 12.66
N ASP A 169 2.77 -17.84 12.98
CA ASP A 169 3.36 -18.78 12.01
C ASP A 169 2.32 -19.44 11.06
N GLU A 170 1.04 -19.18 11.25
CA GLU A 170 -0.05 -19.54 10.34
C GLU A 170 -0.43 -18.42 9.38
N VAL A 171 0.20 -17.25 9.51
CA VAL A 171 0.11 -16.12 8.58
C VAL A 171 1.38 -16.06 7.74
N MET A 172 1.25 -15.87 6.43
CA MET A 172 2.38 -15.61 5.53
C MET A 172 2.25 -14.21 4.94
N LEU A 173 3.26 -13.36 5.16
CA LEU A 173 3.37 -12.11 4.43
C LEU A 173 3.95 -12.36 3.03
N VAL A 174 3.28 -11.83 2.01
CA VAL A 174 3.72 -11.86 0.62
C VAL A 174 4.07 -10.44 0.20
N ALA A 175 5.33 -10.17 -0.14
CA ALA A 175 5.80 -8.84 -0.48
C ALA A 175 6.96 -8.84 -1.49
N ALA A 176 7.12 -7.72 -2.20
CA ALA A 176 8.27 -7.43 -3.06
C ALA A 176 9.35 -6.59 -2.32
N HIS A 177 9.14 -6.26 -1.05
CA HIS A 177 10.03 -5.44 -0.24
C HIS A 177 10.67 -6.29 0.86
N GLU A 178 12.00 -6.44 0.81
CA GLU A 178 12.75 -7.29 1.75
C GLU A 178 12.62 -6.79 3.20
N ASP A 179 12.65 -5.47 3.41
CA ASP A 179 12.52 -4.87 4.74
C ASP A 179 11.16 -5.15 5.39
N ASP A 180 10.08 -5.24 4.59
CA ASP A 180 8.75 -5.64 5.05
C ASP A 180 8.71 -7.12 5.45
N LEU A 181 9.36 -7.99 4.65
CA LEU A 181 9.48 -9.42 4.96
C LEU A 181 10.31 -9.67 6.22
N ASP A 182 11.41 -8.94 6.41
CA ASP A 182 12.24 -9.04 7.60
C ASP A 182 11.48 -8.64 8.86
N ALA A 183 10.71 -7.55 8.80
CA ALA A 183 9.88 -7.12 9.92
C ALA A 183 8.78 -8.14 10.24
N ALA A 184 8.12 -8.70 9.24
CA ALA A 184 7.12 -9.76 9.43
C ALA A 184 7.73 -11.03 10.05
N LYS A 185 8.92 -11.44 9.58
CA LYS A 185 9.66 -12.59 10.12
C LYS A 185 10.06 -12.37 11.57
N ALA A 186 10.45 -11.15 11.94
CA ALA A 186 10.76 -10.79 13.33
C ALA A 186 9.53 -10.91 14.25
N CYS A 187 8.31 -10.77 13.70
CA CYS A 187 7.04 -11.00 14.38
C CYS A 187 6.59 -12.49 14.38
N GLY A 188 7.37 -13.40 13.81
CA GLY A 188 7.04 -14.83 13.75
C GLY A 188 6.16 -15.25 12.58
N LEU A 189 5.88 -14.36 11.63
CA LEU A 189 5.14 -14.70 10.42
C LEU A 189 6.01 -15.50 9.45
N GLN A 190 5.38 -16.32 8.62
CA GLN A 190 6.02 -16.84 7.41
C GLN A 190 6.13 -15.73 6.36
N THR A 191 7.08 -15.86 5.43
CA THR A 191 7.31 -14.84 4.41
C THR A 191 7.47 -15.46 3.03
N ALA A 192 6.98 -14.76 1.99
CA ALA A 192 7.18 -15.11 0.60
C ALA A 192 7.58 -13.87 -0.19
N PHE A 193 8.73 -13.91 -0.85
CA PHE A 193 9.20 -12.85 -1.72
C PHE A 193 8.60 -13.00 -3.12
N ILE A 194 8.14 -11.88 -3.68
CA ILE A 194 7.74 -11.78 -5.10
C ILE A 194 8.65 -10.76 -5.77
N GLU A 195 9.39 -11.20 -6.77
CA GLU A 195 10.20 -10.32 -7.61
C GLU A 195 9.32 -9.42 -8.50
N ARG A 196 9.63 -8.09 -8.53
CA ARG A 196 8.95 -7.05 -9.30
C ARG A 196 9.95 -6.12 -10.00
#